data_d7552b3b5653579bcb662845628e624d
#
_entry.id   d7552b3b5653579bcb662845628e624d
#
_cell.length_a   1.000
_cell.length_b   1.000
_cell.length_c   1.000
_cell.angle_alpha   90.00
_cell.angle_beta   90.00
_cell.angle_gamma   90.00
#
_symmetry.space_group_name_H-M   'P 1'
#
loop_
_entity.id
_entity.type
_entity.pdbx_description
1 polymer ?
#
loop_
_entity_poly.entity_id
_entity_poly.type
_entity_poly.pdbx_seq_one_letter_code
_entity_poly.pdbx_strand_id
1 'polypeptide(L)'
;MTDHVAVRGIVNGRVQGVFFRASMVREARRLGVAGWVQNLVDGRVGFTAQGPQDRVDALVAWSRRGPLGARVDDVEIISARVDPEQGTFEVR
;
A
#
# COMPACT_ATOMS: atom_id res chain seq x y z
N MET A 1 -2.32 24.30 -1.08
CA MET A 1 -1.72 23.38 -2.04
C MET A 1 -1.30 22.13 -1.31
N THR A 2 -1.67 20.97 -1.83
CA THR A 2 -1.38 19.71 -1.17
C THR A 2 -0.08 19.13 -1.71
N ASP A 3 0.87 18.85 -0.83
CA ASP A 3 2.11 18.21 -1.23
C ASP A 3 1.88 16.73 -1.49
N HIS A 4 2.35 16.28 -2.65
CA HIS A 4 2.36 14.88 -2.97
C HIS A 4 3.61 14.24 -2.41
N VAL A 5 3.42 13.09 -1.76
CA VAL A 5 4.50 12.26 -1.23
C VAL A 5 4.40 10.87 -1.82
N ALA A 6 5.47 10.12 -1.74
CA ALA A 6 5.47 8.72 -2.14
C ALA A 6 6.23 7.90 -1.10
N VAL A 7 5.72 6.70 -0.86
CA VAL A 7 6.36 5.73 0.02
C VAL A 7 6.41 4.37 -0.65
N ARG A 8 7.31 3.55 -0.16
CA ARG A 8 7.39 2.14 -0.50
C ARG A 8 7.27 1.35 0.79
N GLY A 9 6.43 0.32 0.79
CA GLY A 9 6.16 -0.48 1.97
C GLY A 9 6.37 -1.96 1.73
N ILE A 10 6.82 -2.65 2.77
CA ILE A 10 6.92 -4.11 2.81
C ILE A 10 6.13 -4.58 4.02
N VAL A 11 5.14 -5.44 3.79
CA VAL A 11 4.26 -5.96 4.82
C VAL A 11 4.66 -7.39 5.15
N ASN A 12 4.98 -7.65 6.41
CA ASN A 12 5.33 -8.96 6.94
C ASN A 12 4.15 -9.53 7.73
N GLY A 13 3.97 -10.85 7.65
CA GLY A 13 2.95 -11.54 8.40
C GLY A 13 2.20 -12.54 7.53
N ARG A 14 1.00 -12.89 7.96
CA ARG A 14 0.11 -13.72 7.17
C ARG A 14 -0.72 -12.82 6.26
N VAL A 15 -0.15 -12.49 5.10
CA VAL A 15 -0.67 -11.45 4.22
C VAL A 15 -0.92 -11.90 2.78
N GLN A 16 -0.51 -13.13 2.43
CA GLN A 16 -0.85 -13.73 1.15
C GLN A 16 -1.99 -14.75 1.33
N GLY A 17 -2.85 -14.86 0.31
CA GLY A 17 -3.98 -15.79 0.38
C GLY A 17 -5.14 -15.32 1.26
N VAL A 18 -5.15 -14.03 1.64
CA VAL A 18 -6.18 -13.43 2.52
C VAL A 18 -6.81 -12.19 1.88
N PHE A 19 -6.72 -12.05 0.56
CA PHE A 19 -7.24 -10.93 -0.22
C PHE A 19 -6.61 -9.60 0.14
N PHE A 20 -5.37 -9.61 0.62
CA PHE A 20 -4.67 -8.37 1.02
C PHE A 20 -4.54 -7.40 -0.16
N ARG A 21 -4.10 -7.91 -1.33
CA ARG A 21 -3.89 -7.06 -2.51
C ARG A 21 -5.20 -6.44 -2.98
N ALA A 22 -6.26 -7.23 -3.12
CA ALA A 22 -7.57 -6.73 -3.58
C ALA A 22 -8.13 -5.70 -2.60
N SER A 23 -7.97 -5.94 -1.30
CA SER A 23 -8.45 -5.03 -0.26
C SER A 23 -7.67 -3.71 -0.27
N MET A 24 -6.35 -3.78 -0.49
CA MET A 24 -5.52 -2.57 -0.57
C MET A 24 -5.89 -1.73 -1.79
N VAL A 25 -6.14 -2.36 -2.94
CA VAL A 25 -6.59 -1.64 -4.13
C VAL A 25 -7.88 -0.87 -3.84
N ARG A 26 -8.84 -1.54 -3.20
CA ARG A 26 -10.13 -0.90 -2.85
C ARG A 26 -9.91 0.30 -1.93
N GLU A 27 -9.09 0.12 -0.90
CA GLU A 27 -8.83 1.19 0.06
C GLU A 27 -8.08 2.36 -0.57
N ALA A 28 -7.07 2.05 -1.40
CA ALA A 28 -6.30 3.08 -2.09
C ALA A 28 -7.18 3.90 -3.05
N ARG A 29 -8.08 3.24 -3.77
CA ARG A 29 -9.00 3.93 -4.68
C ARG A 29 -9.98 4.81 -3.92
N ARG A 30 -10.47 4.33 -2.78
CA ARG A 30 -11.33 5.14 -1.92
C ARG A 30 -10.63 6.39 -1.43
N LEU A 31 -9.33 6.28 -1.14
CA LEU A 31 -8.51 7.39 -0.65
C LEU A 31 -7.96 8.28 -1.77
N GLY A 32 -8.07 7.86 -3.02
CA GLY A 32 -7.46 8.60 -4.13
C GLY A 32 -5.95 8.51 -4.17
N VAL A 33 -5.39 7.40 -3.70
CA VAL A 33 -3.95 7.14 -3.69
C VAL A 33 -3.59 6.29 -4.89
N ALA A 34 -2.51 6.64 -5.59
CA ALA A 34 -1.97 5.88 -6.70
C ALA A 34 -0.80 5.00 -6.24
N GLY A 35 -0.50 3.96 -6.99
CA GLY A 35 0.59 3.06 -6.69
C GLY A 35 0.33 1.65 -7.18
N TRP A 36 0.95 0.69 -6.52
CA TRP A 36 0.76 -0.72 -6.83
C TRP A 36 1.00 -1.57 -5.60
N VAL A 37 0.50 -2.81 -5.66
CA VAL A 37 0.70 -3.82 -4.62
C VAL A 37 0.99 -5.17 -5.27
N GLN A 38 1.92 -5.93 -4.72
CA GLN A 38 2.28 -7.23 -5.25
C GLN A 38 2.69 -8.21 -4.15
N ASN A 39 2.47 -9.49 -4.40
CA ASN A 39 3.02 -10.54 -3.55
C ASN A 39 4.51 -10.68 -3.86
N LEU A 40 5.31 -10.80 -2.81
CA LEU A 40 6.74 -11.08 -2.93
C LEU A 40 6.97 -12.59 -2.81
N VAL A 41 8.08 -13.04 -3.37
CA VAL A 41 8.41 -14.47 -3.41
C VAL A 41 8.52 -15.09 -2.02
N ASP A 42 8.96 -14.30 -1.04
CA ASP A 42 9.20 -14.76 0.33
C ASP A 42 7.93 -14.75 1.22
N GLY A 43 6.76 -14.49 0.65
CA GLY A 43 5.51 -14.48 1.39
C GLY A 43 5.07 -13.11 1.87
N ARG A 44 5.92 -12.08 1.76
CA ARG A 44 5.57 -10.72 2.11
C ARG A 44 4.78 -10.06 1.00
N VAL A 45 4.22 -8.89 1.28
CA VAL A 45 3.53 -8.06 0.28
C VAL A 45 4.28 -6.74 0.17
N GLY A 46 4.60 -6.35 -1.06
CA GLY A 46 5.21 -5.05 -1.33
C GLY A 46 4.20 -4.10 -1.95
N PHE A 47 4.33 -2.81 -1.65
CA PHE A 47 3.48 -1.80 -2.27
C PHE A 47 4.20 -0.47 -2.40
N THR A 48 3.70 0.36 -3.30
CA THR A 48 4.02 1.79 -3.33
C THR A 48 2.72 2.56 -3.18
N ALA A 49 2.82 3.77 -2.63
CA ALA A 49 1.67 4.64 -2.48
C ALA A 49 2.12 6.08 -2.66
N GLN A 50 1.37 6.84 -3.46
CA GLN A 50 1.68 8.24 -3.68
C GLN A 50 0.39 9.05 -3.79
N GLY A 51 0.47 10.29 -3.35
CA GLY A 51 -0.65 11.23 -3.32
C GLY A 51 -0.47 12.25 -2.22
N PRO A 52 -1.57 12.93 -1.84
CA PRO A 52 -1.54 13.84 -0.70
C PRO A 52 -1.08 13.11 0.57
N GLN A 53 -0.29 13.81 1.39
CA GLN A 53 0.33 13.23 2.59
C GLN A 53 -0.69 12.52 3.49
N ASP A 54 -1.81 13.18 3.80
CA ASP A 54 -2.82 12.61 4.69
C ASP A 54 -3.45 11.34 4.14
N ARG A 55 -3.60 11.26 2.82
CA ARG A 55 -4.19 10.09 2.15
C ARG A 55 -3.22 8.93 2.12
N VAL A 56 -1.96 9.20 1.84
CA VAL A 56 -0.90 8.19 1.88
C VAL A 56 -0.75 7.66 3.30
N ASP A 57 -0.76 8.55 4.30
CA ASP A 57 -0.68 8.15 5.70
C ASP A 57 -1.85 7.24 6.10
N ALA A 58 -3.05 7.53 5.60
CA ALA A 58 -4.22 6.71 5.86
C ALA A 58 -4.07 5.31 5.27
N LEU A 59 -3.52 5.20 4.05
CA LEU A 59 -3.30 3.88 3.44
C LEU A 59 -2.22 3.09 4.18
N VAL A 60 -1.14 3.76 4.62
CA VAL A 60 -0.11 3.12 5.44
C VAL A 60 -0.71 2.61 6.75
N ALA A 61 -1.54 3.42 7.42
CA ALA A 61 -2.20 2.99 8.64
C ALA A 61 -3.09 1.76 8.41
N TRP A 62 -3.81 1.75 7.29
CA TRP A 62 -4.61 0.58 6.91
C TRP A 62 -3.73 -0.65 6.70
N SER A 63 -2.56 -0.49 6.05
CA SER A 63 -1.66 -1.62 5.76
C SER A 63 -1.16 -2.30 7.04
N ARG A 64 -1.07 -1.56 8.14
CA ARG A 64 -0.62 -2.11 9.43
C ARG A 64 -1.68 -2.99 10.08
N ARG A 65 -2.92 -2.87 9.66
CA ARG A 65 -4.03 -3.70 10.12
C ARG A 65 -4.37 -4.78 9.11
N GLY A 66 -4.47 -4.41 7.83
CA GLY A 66 -4.87 -5.31 6.77
C GLY A 66 -6.35 -5.65 6.79
N PRO A 67 -6.80 -6.52 5.87
CA PRO A 67 -8.18 -6.99 5.84
C PRO A 67 -8.43 -8.03 6.93
N LEU A 68 -9.70 -8.35 7.14
CA LEU A 68 -10.11 -9.44 8.01
C LEU A 68 -9.48 -10.73 7.54
N GLY A 69 -8.88 -11.49 8.44
CA GLY A 69 -8.17 -12.72 8.11
C GLY A 69 -6.68 -12.55 7.92
N ALA A 70 -6.20 -11.33 7.74
CA ALA A 70 -4.77 -11.07 7.70
C ALA A 70 -4.21 -10.93 9.10
N ARG A 71 -2.93 -11.26 9.25
CA ARG A 71 -2.16 -10.96 10.44
C ARG A 71 -0.93 -10.19 10.02
N VAL A 72 -0.89 -8.92 10.33
CA VAL A 72 0.25 -8.06 9.99
C VAL A 72 1.16 -8.00 11.22
N ASP A 73 2.38 -8.51 11.05
CA ASP A 73 3.37 -8.50 12.13
C ASP A 73 4.18 -7.22 12.11
N ASP A 74 4.46 -6.69 10.91
CA ASP A 74 5.32 -5.53 10.75
C ASP A 74 5.13 -4.92 9.37
N VAL A 75 5.30 -3.61 9.26
CA VAL A 75 5.33 -2.89 7.99
C VAL A 75 6.55 -1.97 7.99
N GLU A 76 7.43 -2.17 7.02
CA GLU A 76 8.59 -1.32 6.81
C GLU A 76 8.24 -0.28 5.75
N ILE A 77 8.42 0.99 6.07
CA ILE A 77 8.11 2.11 5.17
C ILE A 77 9.38 2.90 4.90
N ILE A 78 9.64 3.16 3.63
CA ILE A 78 10.71 4.07 3.22
C ILE A 78 10.14 5.12 2.27
N SER A 79 10.77 6.28 2.24
CA SER A 79 10.44 7.32 1.28
C SER A 79 10.76 6.87 -0.13
N ALA A 80 9.92 7.26 -1.07
CA ALA A 80 10.09 6.96 -2.48
C ALA A 80 9.87 8.23 -3.29
N ARG A 81 10.22 8.15 -4.57
CA ARG A 81 10.01 9.25 -5.50
C ARG A 81 8.63 9.14 -6.13
N VAL A 82 7.92 10.26 -6.22
CA VAL A 82 6.64 10.32 -6.93
C VAL A 82 6.86 9.97 -8.40
N ASP A 83 6.06 9.03 -8.91
CA ASP A 83 6.08 8.63 -10.31
C ASP A 83 4.94 9.37 -11.03
N PRO A 84 5.26 10.33 -11.91
CA PRO A 84 4.21 11.12 -12.58
C PRO A 84 3.34 10.30 -13.54
N GLU A 85 3.78 9.09 -13.89
CA GLU A 85 3.01 8.23 -14.79
C GLU A 85 2.08 7.27 -14.06
N GLN A 86 2.20 7.16 -12.74
CA GLN A 86 1.33 6.29 -11.94
C GLN A 86 0.05 7.03 -11.63
N GLY A 87 -1.01 6.81 -12.39
CA GLY A 87 -2.27 7.54 -12.25
C GLY A 87 -3.33 6.85 -11.41
N THR A 88 -3.16 5.56 -11.10
CA THR A 88 -4.15 4.78 -10.35
C THR A 88 -3.43 3.77 -9.48
N PHE A 89 -4.19 3.03 -8.66
CA PHE A 89 -3.64 1.95 -7.84
C PHE A 89 -3.98 0.61 -8.48
N GLU A 90 -2.97 -0.25 -8.63
CA GLU A 90 -3.14 -1.52 -9.34
C GLU A 90 -2.42 -2.67 -8.66
N VAL A 91 -2.84 -3.89 -8.99
CA VAL A 91 -2.15 -5.11 -8.57
C VAL A 91 -1.06 -5.43 -9.59
N ARG A 92 0.11 -5.79 -9.08
CA ARG A 92 1.21 -6.30 -9.90
C ARG A 92 1.58 -7.73 -9.57
#